data_34463f6f46e333f9fb27818fcd0f9453
#
_entry.id   34463f6f46e333f9fb27818fcd0f9453
#
_cell.length_a   1.000
_cell.length_b   1.000
_cell.length_c   1.000
_cell.angle_alpha   90.00
_cell.angle_beta   90.00
_cell.angle_gamma   90.00
#
_symmetry.space_group_name_H-M   'P 1'
#
loop_
_entity.id
_entity.type
_entity.pdbx_description
1 polymer ?
#
loop_
_entity_poly.entity_id
_entity_poly.type
_entity_poly.pdbx_seq_one_letter_code
_entity_poly.pdbx_strand_id
1 'polypeptide(L)'
;MISDVIADPIFDRVFILLNTGYFVGVHQVNVRSLYSRLHGIIPEKQNRRLYYVGLVSSFSLPMIGMFDNRKFVIIHKLFALIFFTSSAFYLSMMAYLKHKHREVLVAQQISETRQARDEDIKKWTASLIFNY
;
A
#
# COMPACT_ATOMS: atom_id res chain seq x y z
N MET A 1 3.86 20.93 18.88
CA MET A 1 3.31 20.24 17.66
C MET A 1 4.23 19.11 17.27
N ILE A 2 3.72 18.02 16.63
CA ILE A 2 4.55 16.87 16.15
C ILE A 2 5.70 17.35 15.26
N SER A 3 5.50 18.40 14.45
CA SER A 3 6.51 19.00 13.59
C SER A 3 7.70 19.63 14.36
N ASP A 4 7.50 20.02 15.62
CA ASP A 4 8.57 20.63 16.41
C ASP A 4 9.47 19.58 17.06
N VAL A 5 8.91 18.41 17.35
CA VAL A 5 9.65 17.25 17.87
C VAL A 5 10.51 16.61 16.76
N ILE A 6 10.01 16.58 15.52
CA ILE A 6 10.72 16.05 14.35
C ILE A 6 11.88 16.98 13.93
N ALA A 7 11.87 18.23 14.34
CA ALA A 7 12.94 19.20 14.04
C ALA A 7 14.23 19.02 14.88
N ASP A 8 14.26 18.10 15.83
CA ASP A 8 15.48 17.63 16.48
C ASP A 8 16.29 16.77 15.50
N PRO A 9 17.61 17.01 15.30
CA PRO A 9 18.42 16.29 14.30
C PRO A 9 18.41 14.78 14.39
N ILE A 10 18.18 14.22 15.57
CA ILE A 10 18.12 12.78 15.79
C ILE A 10 16.77 12.25 15.34
N PHE A 11 15.68 12.89 15.76
CA PHE A 11 14.32 12.47 15.41
C PHE A 11 14.02 12.66 13.93
N ASP A 12 14.57 13.69 13.28
CA ASP A 12 14.43 13.92 11.84
C ASP A 12 15.03 12.76 11.04
N ARG A 13 16.23 12.30 11.39
CA ARG A 13 16.87 11.15 10.73
C ARG A 13 16.10 9.84 10.92
N VAL A 14 15.60 9.59 12.13
CA VAL A 14 14.78 8.42 12.43
C VAL A 14 13.47 8.48 11.66
N PHE A 15 12.83 9.65 11.60
CA PHE A 15 11.60 9.86 10.84
C PHE A 15 11.80 9.60 9.34
N ILE A 16 12.87 10.13 8.74
CA ILE A 16 13.21 9.89 7.33
C ILE A 16 13.43 8.39 7.08
N LEU A 17 14.20 7.72 7.95
CA LEU A 17 14.48 6.30 7.82
C LEU A 17 13.21 5.46 7.89
N LEU A 18 12.35 5.71 8.88
CA LEU A 18 11.09 4.98 9.05
C LEU A 18 10.13 5.23 7.88
N ASN A 19 10.00 6.48 7.42
CA ASN A 19 9.14 6.78 6.28
C ASN A 19 9.65 6.18 4.98
N THR A 20 10.97 6.19 4.76
CA THR A 20 11.59 5.56 3.58
C THR A 20 11.41 4.04 3.64
N GLY A 21 11.63 3.42 4.78
CA GLY A 21 11.41 2.00 4.99
C GLY A 21 9.94 1.60 4.79
N TYR A 22 9.01 2.40 5.30
CA TYR A 22 7.58 2.20 5.08
C TYR A 22 7.20 2.34 3.61
N PHE A 23 7.72 3.36 2.93
CA PHE A 23 7.49 3.57 1.50
C PHE A 23 7.98 2.40 0.66
N VAL A 24 9.24 1.98 0.85
CA VAL A 24 9.86 0.93 0.04
C VAL A 24 9.32 -0.46 0.42
N GLY A 25 9.21 -0.76 1.72
CA GLY A 25 8.86 -2.10 2.20
C GLY A 25 7.37 -2.40 2.21
N VAL A 26 6.57 -1.52 2.75
CA VAL A 26 5.15 -1.81 3.03
C VAL A 26 4.23 -1.27 1.95
N HIS A 27 4.33 0.01 1.65
CA HIS A 27 3.34 0.65 0.81
C HIS A 27 3.48 0.26 -0.67
N GLN A 28 4.70 0.16 -1.19
CA GLN A 28 4.97 -0.32 -2.55
C GLN A 28 4.47 -1.75 -2.76
N VAL A 29 4.74 -2.63 -1.79
CA VAL A 29 4.27 -4.02 -1.84
C VAL A 29 2.76 -4.07 -1.84
N ASN A 30 2.10 -3.28 -0.99
CA ASN A 30 0.64 -3.22 -0.91
C ASN A 30 0.01 -2.68 -2.20
N VAL A 31 0.55 -1.60 -2.77
CA VAL A 31 0.05 -1.00 -4.02
C VAL A 31 0.20 -1.98 -5.19
N ARG A 32 1.35 -2.66 -5.29
CA ARG A 32 1.60 -3.68 -6.33
C ARG A 32 0.71 -4.91 -6.15
N SER A 33 0.59 -5.41 -4.93
CA SER A 33 -0.26 -6.55 -4.61
C SER A 33 -1.73 -6.26 -4.96
N LEU A 34 -2.21 -5.06 -4.59
CA LEU A 34 -3.57 -4.64 -4.93
C LEU A 34 -3.78 -4.54 -6.44
N TYR A 35 -2.81 -3.96 -7.17
CA TYR A 35 -2.86 -3.89 -8.63
C TYR A 35 -2.99 -5.28 -9.26
N SER A 36 -2.17 -6.23 -8.80
CA SER A 36 -2.20 -7.61 -9.31
C SER A 36 -3.52 -8.31 -8.98
N ARG A 37 -4.05 -8.14 -7.77
CA ARG A 37 -5.33 -8.75 -7.35
C ARG A 37 -6.54 -8.19 -8.10
N LEU A 38 -6.50 -6.94 -8.49
CA LEU A 38 -7.57 -6.28 -9.21
C LEU A 38 -7.46 -6.49 -10.73
N HIS A 39 -6.33 -7.02 -11.22
CA HIS A 39 -6.12 -7.31 -12.62
C HIS A 39 -7.14 -8.37 -13.11
N GLY A 40 -7.84 -8.07 -14.19
CA GLY A 40 -8.90 -8.93 -14.72
C GLY A 40 -10.28 -8.80 -14.06
N ILE A 41 -10.37 -8.16 -12.87
CA ILE A 41 -11.64 -7.93 -12.17
C ILE A 41 -12.23 -6.57 -12.54
N ILE A 42 -11.36 -5.57 -12.63
CA ILE A 42 -11.77 -4.20 -12.98
C ILE A 42 -11.13 -3.78 -14.30
N PRO A 43 -11.72 -2.78 -15.01
CA PRO A 43 -11.16 -2.26 -16.23
C PRO A 43 -9.70 -1.82 -16.01
N GLU A 44 -8.80 -2.29 -16.87
CA GLU A 44 -7.35 -2.05 -16.79
C GLU A 44 -7.00 -0.57 -16.63
N LYS A 45 -7.72 0.30 -17.32
CA LYS A 45 -7.54 1.76 -17.23
C LYS A 45 -7.77 2.30 -15.81
N GLN A 46 -8.76 1.75 -15.08
CA GLN A 46 -9.06 2.16 -13.69
C GLN A 46 -8.02 1.58 -12.73
N ASN A 47 -7.64 0.32 -12.93
CA ASN A 47 -6.61 -0.33 -12.12
C ASN A 47 -5.26 0.41 -12.21
N ARG A 48 -4.87 0.77 -13.44
CA ARG A 48 -3.64 1.53 -13.69
C ARG A 48 -3.68 2.94 -13.07
N ARG A 49 -4.83 3.63 -13.12
CA ARG A 49 -4.99 4.94 -12.45
C ARG A 49 -4.83 4.82 -10.94
N LEU A 50 -5.49 3.82 -10.34
CA LEU A 50 -5.36 3.54 -8.91
C LEU A 50 -3.91 3.28 -8.52
N TYR A 51 -3.20 2.47 -9.31
CA TYR A 51 -1.79 2.18 -9.10
C TYR A 51 -0.92 3.45 -9.10
N TYR A 52 -1.05 4.31 -10.11
CA TYR A 52 -0.26 5.54 -10.18
C TYR A 52 -0.58 6.54 -9.06
N VAL A 53 -1.84 6.68 -8.69
CA VAL A 53 -2.23 7.53 -7.55
C VAL A 53 -1.63 7.00 -6.24
N GLY A 54 -1.64 5.69 -6.04
CA GLY A 54 -0.98 5.04 -4.91
C GLY A 54 0.54 5.29 -4.90
N LEU A 55 1.20 5.25 -6.05
CA LEU A 55 2.63 5.56 -6.17
C LEU A 55 2.93 7.02 -5.81
N VAL A 56 2.13 7.97 -6.32
CA VAL A 56 2.30 9.40 -6.02
C VAL A 56 2.14 9.65 -4.53
N SER A 57 1.10 9.09 -3.91
CA SER A 57 0.89 9.18 -2.46
C SER A 57 2.09 8.62 -1.70
N SER A 58 2.56 7.45 -2.07
CA SER A 58 3.70 6.79 -1.44
C SER A 58 4.98 7.62 -1.51
N PHE A 59 5.29 8.14 -2.70
CA PHE A 59 6.50 8.92 -2.93
C PHE A 59 6.49 10.26 -2.17
N SER A 60 5.32 10.87 -2.02
CA SER A 60 5.19 12.17 -1.36
C SER A 60 5.50 12.10 0.14
N LEU A 61 5.29 10.96 0.80
CA LEU A 61 5.53 10.81 2.24
C LEU A 61 7.01 10.95 2.63
N PRO A 62 7.98 10.25 2.00
CA PRO A 62 9.41 10.48 2.26
C PRO A 62 9.84 11.91 1.94
N MET A 63 9.27 12.52 0.89
CA MET A 63 9.60 13.90 0.53
C MET A 63 9.21 14.90 1.61
N ILE A 64 8.10 14.67 2.32
CA ILE A 64 7.72 15.49 3.49
C ILE A 64 8.82 15.43 4.57
N GLY A 65 9.38 14.23 4.82
CA GLY A 65 10.47 14.06 5.78
C GLY A 65 11.79 14.67 5.34
N MET A 66 12.11 14.60 4.03
CA MET A 66 13.37 15.13 3.50
C MET A 66 13.43 16.66 3.50
N PHE A 67 12.29 17.34 3.38
CA PHE A 67 12.25 18.80 3.35
C PHE A 67 11.80 19.33 4.72
N ASP A 68 12.77 19.78 5.51
CA ASP A 68 12.54 20.41 6.81
C ASP A 68 11.57 21.59 6.69
N ASN A 69 10.54 21.56 7.51
CA ASN A 69 9.51 22.61 7.57
C ASN A 69 10.11 24.00 7.95
N ARG A 70 11.27 24.05 8.60
CA ARG A 70 11.92 25.31 8.99
C ARG A 70 12.68 25.95 7.83
N LYS A 71 13.36 25.13 7.00
CA LYS A 71 14.19 25.60 5.89
C LYS A 71 13.43 25.66 4.57
N PHE A 72 12.54 24.71 4.33
CA PHE A 72 11.85 24.51 3.06
C PHE A 72 10.32 24.49 3.21
N VAL A 73 9.77 25.47 3.95
CA VAL A 73 8.34 25.55 4.31
C VAL A 73 7.39 25.34 3.13
N ILE A 74 7.68 25.96 2.00
CA ILE A 74 6.80 25.90 0.81
C ILE A 74 6.83 24.49 0.21
N ILE A 75 8.02 23.93 0.05
CA ILE A 75 8.19 22.59 -0.54
C ILE A 75 7.59 21.52 0.37
N HIS A 76 7.84 21.61 1.69
CA HIS A 76 7.24 20.73 2.69
C HIS A 76 5.71 20.74 2.61
N LYS A 77 5.09 21.92 2.63
CA LYS A 77 3.63 22.08 2.54
C LYS A 77 3.08 21.57 1.21
N LEU A 78 3.81 21.75 0.11
CA LEU A 78 3.41 21.24 -1.21
C LEU A 78 3.35 19.70 -1.20
N PHE A 79 4.41 19.02 -0.73
CA PHE A 79 4.41 17.56 -0.64
C PHE A 79 3.37 17.04 0.36
N ALA A 80 3.12 17.73 1.46
CA ALA A 80 2.06 17.40 2.39
C ALA A 80 0.68 17.48 1.72
N LEU A 81 0.42 18.54 0.96
CA LEU A 81 -0.82 18.69 0.21
C LEU A 81 -1.00 17.57 -0.83
N ILE A 82 0.05 17.26 -1.60
CA ILE A 82 0.03 16.19 -2.60
C ILE A 82 -0.23 14.84 -1.91
N PHE A 83 0.45 14.57 -0.79
CA PHE A 83 0.27 13.34 -0.03
C PHE A 83 -1.18 13.17 0.46
N PHE A 84 -1.74 14.16 1.15
CA PHE A 84 -3.09 14.06 1.70
C PHE A 84 -4.15 13.95 0.60
N THR A 85 -4.02 14.75 -0.46
CA THR A 85 -4.98 14.73 -1.58
C THR A 85 -4.92 13.40 -2.34
N SER A 86 -3.73 12.92 -2.68
CA SER A 86 -3.57 11.65 -3.40
C SER A 86 -3.96 10.45 -2.55
N SER A 87 -3.66 10.46 -1.25
CA SER A 87 -4.07 9.41 -0.31
C SER A 87 -5.59 9.35 -0.16
N ALA A 88 -6.25 10.49 0.03
CA ALA A 88 -7.70 10.57 0.12
C ALA A 88 -8.38 10.05 -1.16
N PHE A 89 -7.86 10.45 -2.32
CA PHE A 89 -8.36 9.99 -3.61
C PHE A 89 -8.11 8.48 -3.81
N TYR A 90 -6.92 7.98 -3.46
CA TYR A 90 -6.58 6.56 -3.52
C TYR A 90 -7.54 5.71 -2.66
N LEU A 91 -7.73 6.08 -1.39
CA LEU A 91 -8.61 5.37 -0.48
C LEU A 91 -10.08 5.40 -0.93
N SER A 92 -10.56 6.56 -1.38
CA SER A 92 -11.92 6.72 -1.90
C SER A 92 -12.17 5.88 -3.15
N MET A 93 -11.24 5.91 -4.09
CA MET A 93 -11.32 5.11 -5.31
C MET A 93 -11.24 3.61 -5.02
N MET A 94 -10.36 3.21 -4.10
CA MET A 94 -10.25 1.82 -3.66
C MET A 94 -11.53 1.33 -2.99
N ALA A 95 -12.11 2.12 -2.09
CA ALA A 95 -13.37 1.79 -1.43
C ALA A 95 -14.51 1.66 -2.43
N TYR A 96 -14.62 2.59 -3.36
CA TYR A 96 -15.62 2.56 -4.44
C TYR A 96 -15.48 1.30 -5.31
N LEU A 97 -14.27 0.97 -5.76
CA LEU A 97 -14.02 -0.19 -6.61
C LEU A 97 -14.30 -1.51 -5.86
N LYS A 98 -13.88 -1.61 -4.60
CA LYS A 98 -14.20 -2.76 -3.75
C LYS A 98 -15.70 -2.92 -3.54
N HIS A 99 -16.42 -1.85 -3.31
CA HIS A 99 -17.87 -1.90 -3.16
C HIS A 99 -18.56 -2.34 -4.45
N LYS A 100 -18.18 -1.74 -5.57
CA LYS A 100 -18.77 -2.02 -6.90
C LYS A 100 -18.53 -3.46 -7.35
N HIS A 101 -17.37 -4.04 -7.05
CA HIS A 101 -16.99 -5.40 -7.48
C HIS A 101 -16.98 -6.41 -6.32
N ARG A 102 -17.72 -6.12 -5.23
CA ARG A 102 -17.72 -6.90 -4.00
C ARG A 102 -17.97 -8.39 -4.23
N GLU A 103 -18.97 -8.72 -5.04
CA GLU A 103 -19.36 -10.12 -5.28
C GLU A 103 -18.24 -10.92 -5.94
N VAL A 104 -17.59 -10.35 -6.95
CA VAL A 104 -16.47 -10.98 -7.66
C VAL A 104 -15.26 -11.15 -6.75
N LEU A 105 -14.95 -10.13 -5.96
CA LEU A 105 -13.82 -10.16 -5.00
C LEU A 105 -14.04 -11.20 -3.91
N VAL A 106 -15.25 -11.31 -3.38
CA VAL A 106 -15.61 -12.33 -2.37
C VAL A 106 -15.53 -13.73 -2.97
N ALA A 107 -16.07 -13.94 -4.18
CA ALA A 107 -15.99 -15.23 -4.87
C ALA A 107 -14.53 -15.66 -5.11
N GLN A 108 -13.67 -14.74 -5.54
CA GLN A 108 -12.25 -14.99 -5.72
C GLN A 108 -11.56 -15.35 -4.40
N GLN A 109 -11.80 -14.60 -3.33
CA GLN A 109 -11.22 -14.88 -2.02
C GLN A 109 -11.62 -16.26 -1.49
N ILE A 110 -12.89 -16.67 -1.70
CA ILE A 110 -13.36 -18.00 -1.33
C ILE A 110 -12.63 -19.08 -2.14
N SER A 111 -12.43 -18.87 -3.46
CA SER A 111 -11.74 -19.83 -4.31
C SER A 111 -10.26 -19.99 -3.91
N GLU A 112 -9.55 -18.87 -3.65
CA GLU A 112 -8.17 -18.89 -3.16
C GLU A 112 -8.04 -19.62 -1.81
N THR A 113 -8.96 -19.36 -0.88
CA THR A 113 -8.96 -20.02 0.42
C THR A 113 -9.22 -21.54 0.30
N ARG A 114 -10.10 -21.96 -0.59
CA ARG A 114 -10.32 -23.39 -0.87
C ARG A 114 -9.10 -24.06 -1.46
N GLN A 115 -8.49 -23.44 -2.45
CA GLN A 115 -7.28 -23.96 -3.11
C GLN A 115 -6.12 -24.11 -2.11
N ALA A 116 -5.86 -23.10 -1.28
CA ALA A 116 -4.84 -23.16 -0.22
C ALA A 116 -5.11 -24.32 0.75
N ARG A 117 -6.37 -24.52 1.17
CA ARG A 117 -6.77 -25.63 2.03
C ARG A 117 -6.52 -26.99 1.38
N ASP A 118 -6.88 -27.13 0.11
CA ASP A 118 -6.68 -28.38 -0.63
C ASP A 118 -5.20 -28.71 -0.81
N GLU A 119 -4.35 -27.70 -1.03
CA GLU A 119 -2.90 -27.88 -1.07
C GLU A 119 -2.32 -28.31 0.29
N ASP A 120 -2.78 -27.71 1.38
CA ASP A 120 -2.36 -28.08 2.72
C ASP A 120 -2.76 -29.51 3.08
N ILE A 121 -3.98 -29.93 2.73
CA ILE A 121 -4.45 -31.32 2.90
C ILE A 121 -3.58 -32.28 2.08
N LYS A 122 -3.27 -31.95 0.83
CA LYS A 122 -2.39 -32.79 -0.01
C LYS A 122 -0.99 -32.93 0.59
N LYS A 123 -0.40 -31.84 1.06
CA LYS A 123 0.93 -31.87 1.72
C LYS A 123 0.89 -32.72 2.99
N TRP A 124 -0.15 -32.56 3.82
CA TRP A 124 -0.33 -33.33 5.03
C TRP A 124 -0.50 -34.84 4.74
N THR A 125 -1.34 -35.19 3.75
CA THR A 125 -1.55 -36.58 3.32
C THR A 125 -0.29 -37.19 2.77
N ALA A 126 0.46 -36.45 1.94
CA ALA A 126 1.76 -36.90 1.43
C ALA A 126 2.76 -37.16 2.57
N SER A 127 2.82 -36.29 3.57
CA SER A 127 3.72 -36.46 4.72
C SER A 127 3.38 -37.71 5.56
N LEU A 128 2.12 -38.09 5.64
CA LEU A 128 1.71 -39.34 6.31
C LEU A 128 2.11 -40.59 5.54
N ILE A 129 2.05 -40.55 4.20
CA ILE A 129 2.42 -41.69 3.35
C ILE A 129 3.95 -41.92 3.35
N PHE A 130 4.75 -40.86 3.43
CA PHE A 130 6.22 -40.96 3.39
C PHE A 130 6.88 -41.20 4.76
N ASN A 131 6.13 -41.08 5.86
CA ASN A 131 6.65 -41.34 7.22
C ASN A 131 6.22 -42.72 7.77
N TYR A 132 5.69 -43.60 6.94
CA TYR A 132 5.47 -45.02 7.18
C TYR A 132 6.30 -45.86 6.19
#